data_7e487c6c18ae0cd783791e274afa99dd
#
_entry.id   7e487c6c18ae0cd783791e274afa99dd
#
_cell.length_a   1.000
_cell.length_b   1.000
_cell.length_c   1.000
_cell.angle_alpha   90.00
_cell.angle_beta   90.00
_cell.angle_gamma   90.00
#
_symmetry.space_group_name_H-M   'P 1'
#
loop_
_entity.id
_entity.type
_entity.pdbx_description
1 polymer ?
#
loop_
_entity_poly.entity_id
_entity_poly.type
_entity_poly.pdbx_seq_one_letter_code
_entity_poly.pdbx_strand_id
1 'polypeptide(L)'
;MENKAKKPLELYVHIPFCVKKCDYCDFLSGPAGKERQAEYFRALEKEVAAVSDFPDREITTVFIGGGTPSVPEPAFIAGLMDQIRNKFFMAPDAEITIEANPGTLYKEKLQEYLEHGINRLSLGLQSPQNRELKILGRIHTWEEFLESFFMAEEAGFTNINIDLMSAIPEQTYEDWEKNLRTVAELSPEHISAYSLIVEEGTPFWERDLQLPDEDTEYRMYEDTAAILGEYGFHQYEISNYAKKGRECRHNKGYWQRTDYLGFGLGASSLLNHVRFSNTDNMEEYLRNSAFPEKIRRNVENLTREDEMAEFMFLGLRMTEGVSLRGFEEYFGENMENIYGEVLKKHRNLGLLEQKNGRIFLTRRGIHVSNGVMADFLL
;
A
#
# COMPACT_ATOMS: atom_id res chain seq x y z
N MET A 1 -28.40 26.12 2.64
CA MET A 1 -27.87 24.97 1.89
C MET A 1 -27.34 24.02 2.95
N GLU A 2 -27.94 22.85 3.08
CA GLU A 2 -27.41 21.82 3.97
C GLU A 2 -25.98 21.48 3.52
N ASN A 3 -25.06 21.61 4.44
CA ASN A 3 -23.66 21.26 4.22
C ASN A 3 -23.59 19.71 4.19
N LYS A 4 -23.90 19.09 3.04
CA LYS A 4 -23.73 17.65 2.87
C LYS A 4 -22.24 17.35 3.08
N ALA A 5 -21.95 16.42 3.98
CA ALA A 5 -20.59 15.92 4.14
C ALA A 5 -20.02 15.50 2.78
N LYS A 6 -18.82 15.95 2.46
CA LYS A 6 -18.14 15.58 1.22
C LYS A 6 -17.82 14.09 1.25
N LYS A 7 -17.84 13.45 0.08
CA LYS A 7 -17.44 12.04 -0.05
C LYS A 7 -15.92 11.92 0.00
N PRO A 8 -15.35 10.89 0.65
CA PRO A 8 -13.93 10.68 0.65
C PRO A 8 -13.41 10.37 -0.76
N LEU A 9 -12.22 10.84 -1.04
CA LEU A 9 -11.42 10.49 -2.22
C LEU A 9 -9.97 10.33 -1.78
N GLU A 10 -9.32 9.30 -2.24
CA GLU A 10 -7.92 9.03 -1.98
C GLU A 10 -7.08 9.34 -3.20
N LEU A 11 -5.86 9.82 -3.01
CA LEU A 11 -4.92 10.05 -4.10
C LEU A 11 -3.73 9.12 -3.96
N TYR A 12 -3.40 8.42 -5.04
CA TYR A 12 -2.14 7.70 -5.19
C TYR A 12 -1.25 8.42 -6.20
N VAL A 13 0.01 8.63 -5.87
CA VAL A 13 0.98 9.23 -6.78
C VAL A 13 2.12 8.26 -7.00
N HIS A 14 2.31 7.83 -8.24
CA HIS A 14 3.39 6.93 -8.60
C HIS A 14 4.66 7.68 -8.99
N ILE A 15 5.78 7.41 -8.31
CA ILE A 15 7.10 7.94 -8.63
C ILE A 15 8.00 6.78 -9.08
N PRO A 16 8.28 6.63 -10.39
CA PRO A 16 8.90 5.43 -10.94
C PRO A 16 10.44 5.40 -10.83
N PHE A 17 11.03 6.08 -9.85
CA PHE A 17 12.47 6.25 -9.77
C PHE A 17 13.07 5.47 -8.60
N CYS A 18 14.16 4.75 -8.88
CA CYS A 18 15.00 4.09 -7.88
C CYS A 18 16.48 4.42 -8.16
N VAL A 19 17.32 4.33 -7.14
CA VAL A 19 18.78 4.34 -7.34
C VAL A 19 19.20 3.07 -8.07
N LYS A 20 18.68 1.91 -7.64
CA LYS A 20 18.85 0.59 -8.22
C LYS A 20 17.57 -0.21 -8.01
N LYS A 21 17.14 -1.00 -9.01
CA LYS A 21 16.02 -1.93 -8.87
C LYS A 21 16.49 -3.17 -8.11
N CYS A 22 15.75 -3.58 -7.08
CA CYS A 22 16.03 -4.77 -6.28
C CYS A 22 15.72 -6.05 -7.08
N ASP A 23 16.35 -7.17 -6.69
CA ASP A 23 16.29 -8.40 -7.47
C ASP A 23 14.92 -9.10 -7.43
N TYR A 24 14.08 -8.77 -6.46
CA TYR A 24 12.72 -9.29 -6.29
C TYR A 24 11.61 -8.36 -6.81
N CYS A 25 11.94 -7.11 -7.17
CA CYS A 25 10.95 -6.06 -7.38
C CYS A 25 10.36 -6.11 -8.80
N ASP A 26 9.04 -6.22 -8.91
CA ASP A 26 8.26 -6.16 -10.14
C ASP A 26 7.69 -4.77 -10.44
N PHE A 27 7.74 -3.84 -9.48
CA PHE A 27 7.16 -2.51 -9.64
C PHE A 27 7.69 -1.78 -10.87
N LEU A 28 6.82 -0.98 -11.47
CA LEU A 28 7.14 -0.13 -12.61
C LEU A 28 8.11 0.99 -12.19
N SER A 29 9.39 0.66 -12.10
CA SER A 29 10.40 1.55 -11.58
C SER A 29 11.78 1.24 -12.15
N GLY A 30 12.66 2.24 -12.09
CA GLY A 30 14.05 2.10 -12.53
C GLY A 30 14.90 3.33 -12.28
N PRO A 31 16.21 3.25 -12.51
CA PRO A 31 17.11 4.39 -12.38
C PRO A 31 16.84 5.44 -13.46
N ALA A 32 16.91 6.71 -13.09
CA ALA A 32 16.80 7.82 -14.04
C ALA A 32 17.67 9.02 -13.62
N GLY A 33 18.24 9.72 -14.59
CA GLY A 33 18.98 10.96 -14.35
C GLY A 33 18.07 12.13 -13.94
N LYS A 34 18.67 13.18 -13.35
CA LYS A 34 17.94 14.36 -12.85
C LYS A 34 17.08 15.06 -13.92
N GLU A 35 17.52 15.12 -15.15
CA GLU A 35 16.77 15.72 -16.26
C GLU A 35 15.46 14.94 -16.51
N ARG A 36 15.54 13.60 -16.55
CA ARG A 36 14.38 12.74 -16.74
C ARG A 36 13.41 12.82 -15.58
N GLN A 37 13.92 12.89 -14.36
CA GLN A 37 13.08 13.13 -13.17
C GLN A 37 12.33 14.47 -13.30
N ALA A 38 13.01 15.55 -13.67
CA ALA A 38 12.39 16.85 -13.86
C ALA A 38 11.35 16.86 -14.99
N GLU A 39 11.59 16.14 -16.10
CA GLU A 39 10.59 15.97 -17.17
C GLU A 39 9.34 15.26 -16.65
N TYR A 40 9.53 14.21 -15.86
CA TYR A 40 8.45 13.44 -15.28
C TYR A 40 7.59 14.28 -14.33
N PHE A 41 8.21 15.03 -13.42
CA PHE A 41 7.45 15.89 -12.50
C PHE A 41 6.66 16.99 -13.24
N ARG A 42 7.23 17.59 -14.28
CA ARG A 42 6.48 18.51 -15.15
C ARG A 42 5.29 17.85 -15.86
N ALA A 43 5.42 16.57 -16.22
CA ALA A 43 4.32 15.81 -16.81
C ALA A 43 3.25 15.47 -15.77
N LEU A 44 3.66 15.06 -14.57
CA LEU A 44 2.77 14.78 -13.44
C LEU A 44 1.97 16.02 -13.01
N GLU A 45 2.62 17.18 -12.93
CA GLU A 45 1.96 18.46 -12.66
C GLU A 45 0.89 18.80 -13.72
N LYS A 46 1.17 18.52 -15.00
CA LYS A 46 0.19 18.74 -16.09
C LYS A 46 -1.00 17.76 -15.94
N GLU A 47 -0.76 16.53 -15.58
CA GLU A 47 -1.82 15.54 -15.32
C GLU A 47 -2.73 16.01 -14.18
N VAL A 48 -2.16 16.38 -13.04
CA VAL A 48 -2.91 16.88 -11.88
C VAL A 48 -3.74 18.12 -12.26
N ALA A 49 -3.16 19.05 -13.02
CA ALA A 49 -3.88 20.24 -13.48
C ALA A 49 -5.04 19.93 -14.45
N ALA A 50 -4.88 18.90 -15.29
CA ALA A 50 -5.84 18.55 -16.34
C ALA A 50 -7.06 17.75 -15.84
N VAL A 51 -6.98 17.17 -14.64
CA VAL A 51 -8.10 16.42 -14.06
C VAL A 51 -9.27 17.36 -13.73
N SER A 52 -10.49 16.87 -13.90
CA SER A 52 -11.73 17.60 -13.54
C SER A 52 -11.77 17.96 -12.06
N ASP A 53 -12.52 19.00 -11.72
CA ASP A 53 -12.77 19.37 -10.34
C ASP A 53 -13.76 18.39 -9.68
N PHE A 54 -13.55 18.13 -8.39
CA PHE A 54 -14.39 17.26 -7.58
C PHE A 54 -14.97 18.04 -6.37
N PRO A 55 -15.96 18.94 -6.61
CA PRO A 55 -16.44 19.86 -5.57
C PRO A 55 -17.19 19.15 -4.43
N ASP A 56 -17.69 17.93 -4.66
CA ASP A 56 -18.41 17.09 -3.71
C ASP A 56 -17.51 16.09 -2.98
N ARG A 57 -16.19 16.14 -3.22
CA ARG A 57 -15.20 15.24 -2.64
C ARG A 57 -14.23 15.99 -1.72
N GLU A 58 -13.68 15.27 -0.74
CA GLU A 58 -12.53 15.70 0.04
C GLU A 58 -11.45 14.64 0.02
N ILE A 59 -10.20 15.08 -0.07
CA ILE A 59 -9.06 14.18 -0.07
C ILE A 59 -8.77 13.79 1.38
N THR A 60 -8.97 12.51 1.68
CA THR A 60 -8.74 11.94 3.00
C THR A 60 -7.36 11.35 3.16
N THR A 61 -6.75 10.89 2.04
CA THR A 61 -5.37 10.41 2.03
C THR A 61 -4.66 10.76 0.74
N VAL A 62 -3.34 10.94 0.82
CA VAL A 62 -2.42 11.00 -0.32
C VAL A 62 -1.30 10.00 -0.05
N PHE A 63 -1.06 9.08 -0.98
CA PHE A 63 0.03 8.11 -0.88
C PHE A 63 1.00 8.29 -2.05
N ILE A 64 2.21 8.71 -1.75
CA ILE A 64 3.28 8.91 -2.73
C ILE A 64 4.20 7.71 -2.67
N GLY A 65 4.08 6.82 -3.66
CA GLY A 65 4.73 5.50 -3.68
C GLY A 65 5.30 5.12 -5.04
N GLY A 66 5.62 3.83 -5.18
CA GLY A 66 6.04 3.22 -6.42
C GLY A 66 7.46 2.69 -6.42
N GLY A 67 8.42 3.41 -6.99
CA GLY A 67 9.83 3.05 -6.92
C GLY A 67 10.45 3.46 -5.59
N THR A 68 10.96 4.67 -5.52
CA THR A 68 11.51 5.28 -4.31
C THR A 68 11.25 6.80 -4.38
N PRO A 69 10.12 7.28 -3.91
CA PRO A 69 9.74 8.69 -3.99
C PRO A 69 10.71 9.66 -3.32
N SER A 70 11.54 9.15 -2.43
CA SER A 70 12.59 9.93 -1.77
C SER A 70 13.90 10.10 -2.59
N VAL A 71 14.00 9.48 -3.78
CA VAL A 71 15.19 9.65 -4.66
C VAL A 71 15.23 11.04 -5.30
N PRO A 72 14.15 11.60 -5.88
CA PRO A 72 14.17 12.94 -6.45
C PRO A 72 14.46 14.03 -5.41
N GLU A 73 14.82 15.20 -5.92
CA GLU A 73 14.99 16.38 -5.08
C GLU A 73 13.67 16.74 -4.37
N PRO A 74 13.70 17.10 -3.08
CA PRO A 74 12.47 17.30 -2.30
C PRO A 74 11.56 18.40 -2.86
N ALA A 75 12.13 19.42 -3.50
CA ALA A 75 11.36 20.49 -4.14
C ALA A 75 10.34 20.01 -5.18
N PHE A 76 10.57 18.85 -5.82
CA PHE A 76 9.58 18.26 -6.73
C PHE A 76 8.36 17.72 -5.98
N ILE A 77 8.59 17.07 -4.84
CA ILE A 77 7.49 16.57 -3.99
C ILE A 77 6.75 17.74 -3.36
N ALA A 78 7.46 18.76 -2.90
CA ALA A 78 6.89 19.98 -2.35
C ALA A 78 5.97 20.69 -3.36
N GLY A 79 6.47 20.94 -4.58
CA GLY A 79 5.69 21.56 -5.65
C GLY A 79 4.45 20.74 -6.03
N LEU A 80 4.56 19.42 -6.10
CA LEU A 80 3.43 18.52 -6.33
C LEU A 80 2.38 18.62 -5.22
N MET A 81 2.80 18.64 -3.95
CA MET A 81 1.87 18.77 -2.81
C MET A 81 1.16 20.12 -2.80
N ASP A 82 1.84 21.19 -3.15
CA ASP A 82 1.24 22.52 -3.29
C ASP A 82 0.19 22.53 -4.41
N GLN A 83 0.49 21.88 -5.54
CA GLN A 83 -0.45 21.78 -6.63
C GLN A 83 -1.68 20.93 -6.26
N ILE A 84 -1.50 19.80 -5.58
CA ILE A 84 -2.61 18.95 -5.08
C ILE A 84 -3.51 19.78 -4.15
N ARG A 85 -2.94 20.56 -3.21
CA ARG A 85 -3.71 21.41 -2.30
C ARG A 85 -4.45 22.53 -3.01
N ASN A 86 -3.88 23.09 -4.05
CA ASN A 86 -4.53 24.13 -4.85
C ASN A 86 -5.67 23.58 -5.71
N LYS A 87 -5.56 22.30 -6.12
CA LYS A 87 -6.53 21.64 -7.01
C LYS A 87 -7.68 20.98 -6.25
N PHE A 88 -7.41 20.38 -5.10
CA PHE A 88 -8.36 19.56 -4.38
C PHE A 88 -8.66 20.11 -2.98
N PHE A 89 -9.87 19.85 -2.51
CA PHE A 89 -10.21 20.12 -1.13
C PHE A 89 -9.63 19.02 -0.21
N MET A 90 -8.65 19.38 0.61
CA MET A 90 -8.01 18.46 1.54
C MET A 90 -8.78 18.37 2.86
N ALA A 91 -9.00 17.18 3.37
CA ALA A 91 -9.47 17.00 4.74
C ALA A 91 -8.46 17.57 5.73
N PRO A 92 -8.90 18.24 6.82
CA PRO A 92 -7.96 18.86 7.77
C PRO A 92 -7.00 17.86 8.43
N ASP A 93 -7.40 16.60 8.52
CA ASP A 93 -6.67 15.47 9.11
C ASP A 93 -6.20 14.46 8.05
N ALA A 94 -6.05 14.89 6.79
CA ALA A 94 -5.62 14.00 5.71
C ALA A 94 -4.32 13.28 6.06
N GLU A 95 -4.27 11.96 5.84
CA GLU A 95 -3.03 11.18 5.94
C GLU A 95 -2.23 11.36 4.65
N ILE A 96 -1.02 11.87 4.74
CA ILE A 96 -0.13 12.09 3.59
C ILE A 96 1.12 11.26 3.81
N THR A 97 1.22 10.16 3.07
CA THR A 97 2.32 9.20 3.15
C THR A 97 3.32 9.40 2.02
N ILE A 98 4.61 9.29 2.33
CA ILE A 98 5.67 9.12 1.34
C ILE A 98 6.49 7.86 1.64
N GLU A 99 6.78 7.07 0.61
CA GLU A 99 7.72 5.97 0.70
C GLU A 99 9.16 6.46 0.55
N ALA A 100 10.05 5.87 1.33
CA ALA A 100 11.47 6.18 1.29
C ALA A 100 12.32 4.94 1.49
N ASN A 101 13.53 4.95 0.92
CA ASN A 101 14.54 3.95 1.19
C ASN A 101 15.67 4.54 2.05
N PRO A 102 16.27 3.74 2.94
CA PRO A 102 17.47 4.15 3.68
C PRO A 102 18.56 4.70 2.76
N GLY A 103 19.29 5.71 3.23
CA GLY A 103 20.35 6.38 2.47
C GLY A 103 19.85 7.41 1.44
N THR A 104 18.53 7.60 1.28
CA THR A 104 17.96 8.64 0.39
C THR A 104 17.44 9.86 1.14
N LEU A 105 17.45 9.80 2.47
CA LEU A 105 16.95 10.82 3.38
C LEU A 105 18.10 11.65 3.96
N TYR A 106 17.83 12.92 4.18
CA TYR A 106 18.68 13.86 4.92
C TYR A 106 17.78 14.88 5.61
N LYS A 107 18.29 15.54 6.63
CA LYS A 107 17.50 16.36 7.55
C LYS A 107 16.65 17.44 6.84
N GLU A 108 17.23 18.18 5.92
CA GLU A 108 16.54 19.25 5.19
C GLU A 108 15.41 18.70 4.32
N LYS A 109 15.60 17.53 3.71
CA LYS A 109 14.55 16.84 2.94
C LYS A 109 13.36 16.44 3.81
N LEU A 110 13.62 15.88 4.98
CA LEU A 110 12.58 15.50 5.93
C LEU A 110 11.81 16.72 6.46
N GLN A 111 12.50 17.83 6.71
CA GLN A 111 11.87 19.09 7.11
C GLN A 111 10.98 19.64 6.00
N GLU A 112 11.45 19.67 4.75
CA GLU A 112 10.67 20.10 3.60
C GLU A 112 9.40 19.22 3.40
N TYR A 113 9.49 17.92 3.60
CA TYR A 113 8.34 17.04 3.57
C TYR A 113 7.30 17.40 4.64
N LEU A 114 7.73 17.63 5.88
CA LEU A 114 6.85 18.04 6.98
C LEU A 114 6.21 19.41 6.73
N GLU A 115 6.98 20.39 6.23
CA GLU A 115 6.47 21.72 5.89
C GLU A 115 5.39 21.67 4.81
N HIS A 116 5.48 20.72 3.88
CA HIS A 116 4.47 20.47 2.86
C HIS A 116 3.45 19.42 3.31
N GLY A 117 3.35 19.16 4.64
CA GLY A 117 2.29 18.40 5.32
C GLY A 117 2.32 16.91 5.09
N ILE A 118 3.41 16.34 4.62
CA ILE A 118 3.62 14.90 4.67
C ILE A 118 3.74 14.53 6.14
N ASN A 119 2.86 13.63 6.63
CA ASN A 119 2.73 13.32 8.05
C ASN A 119 2.90 11.83 8.37
N ARG A 120 3.16 11.00 7.35
CA ARG A 120 3.49 9.59 7.48
C ARG A 120 4.65 9.22 6.56
N LEU A 121 5.64 8.50 7.10
CA LEU A 121 6.81 8.01 6.37
C LEU A 121 6.81 6.49 6.33
N SER A 122 6.98 5.87 5.15
CA SER A 122 7.13 4.43 5.00
C SER A 122 8.57 4.10 4.61
N LEU A 123 9.27 3.37 5.47
CA LEU A 123 10.69 3.04 5.27
C LEU A 123 10.86 1.60 4.81
N GLY A 124 11.38 1.41 3.60
CA GLY A 124 11.65 0.10 3.02
C GLY A 124 12.92 -0.54 3.59
N LEU A 125 12.87 -1.11 4.78
CA LEU A 125 13.96 -1.86 5.39
C LEU A 125 14.14 -3.25 4.78
N GLN A 126 13.11 -4.04 4.77
CA GLN A 126 12.97 -5.44 4.38
C GLN A 126 13.57 -6.43 5.40
N SER A 127 14.75 -6.20 5.92
CA SER A 127 15.37 -7.02 6.97
C SER A 127 16.40 -6.22 7.77
N PRO A 128 16.51 -6.40 9.10
CA PRO A 128 17.60 -5.86 9.90
C PRO A 128 18.90 -6.67 9.78
N GLN A 129 18.93 -7.73 8.95
CA GLN A 129 20.11 -8.55 8.73
C GLN A 129 20.78 -8.20 7.39
N ASN A 130 22.03 -7.69 7.45
CA ASN A 130 22.78 -7.32 6.24
C ASN A 130 23.00 -8.49 5.26
N ARG A 131 22.97 -9.76 5.73
CA ARG A 131 23.00 -10.94 4.87
C ARG A 131 21.76 -11.02 3.99
N GLU A 132 20.58 -10.87 4.57
CA GLU A 132 19.30 -10.91 3.88
C GLU A 132 19.13 -9.74 2.92
N LEU A 133 19.56 -8.54 3.32
CA LEU A 133 19.57 -7.36 2.43
C LEU A 133 20.40 -7.59 1.17
N LYS A 134 21.57 -8.26 1.30
CA LYS A 134 22.43 -8.62 0.14
C LYS A 134 21.74 -9.63 -0.78
N ILE A 135 21.06 -10.63 -0.22
CA ILE A 135 20.29 -11.62 -0.99
C ILE A 135 19.21 -10.90 -1.82
N LEU A 136 18.49 -9.96 -1.22
CA LEU A 136 17.44 -9.15 -1.87
C LEU A 136 17.99 -8.16 -2.91
N GLY A 137 19.30 -7.98 -3.03
CA GLY A 137 19.93 -6.99 -3.91
C GLY A 137 19.78 -5.54 -3.40
N ARG A 138 19.48 -5.36 -2.10
CA ARG A 138 19.41 -4.04 -1.46
C ARG A 138 20.78 -3.40 -1.38
N ILE A 139 20.83 -2.07 -1.52
CA ILE A 139 22.06 -1.28 -1.53
C ILE A 139 22.39 -0.67 -0.16
N HIS A 140 21.42 -0.63 0.76
CA HIS A 140 21.61 -0.11 2.11
C HIS A 140 21.94 -1.22 3.11
N THR A 141 22.44 -0.82 4.26
CA THR A 141 22.71 -1.66 5.43
C THR A 141 21.72 -1.38 6.56
N TRP A 142 21.71 -2.25 7.57
CA TRP A 142 20.95 -2.02 8.81
C TRP A 142 21.35 -0.72 9.51
N GLU A 143 22.64 -0.41 9.53
CA GLU A 143 23.18 0.78 10.14
C GLU A 143 22.67 2.06 9.44
N GLU A 144 22.68 2.08 8.12
CA GLU A 144 22.14 3.19 7.31
C GLU A 144 20.61 3.32 7.45
N PHE A 145 19.91 2.21 7.69
CA PHE A 145 18.50 2.27 8.04
C PHE A 145 18.28 2.93 9.40
N LEU A 146 19.04 2.55 10.43
CA LEU A 146 18.93 3.16 11.76
C LEU A 146 19.21 4.67 11.71
N GLU A 147 20.24 5.10 10.98
CA GLU A 147 20.50 6.53 10.75
C GLU A 147 19.29 7.24 10.13
N SER A 148 18.68 6.62 9.10
CA SER A 148 17.51 7.19 8.42
C SER A 148 16.28 7.24 9.33
N PHE A 149 16.05 6.19 10.14
CA PHE A 149 14.92 6.08 11.06
C PHE A 149 15.02 7.13 12.17
N PHE A 150 16.13 7.21 12.88
CA PHE A 150 16.32 8.18 13.96
C PHE A 150 16.35 9.62 13.43
N MET A 151 16.91 9.85 12.23
CA MET A 151 16.84 11.16 11.58
C MET A 151 15.40 11.60 11.29
N ALA A 152 14.52 10.66 10.91
CA ALA A 152 13.10 10.95 10.67
C ALA A 152 12.38 11.29 11.99
N GLU A 153 12.65 10.57 13.08
CA GLU A 153 12.11 10.90 14.41
C GLU A 153 12.60 12.27 14.89
N GLU A 154 13.89 12.55 14.78
CA GLU A 154 14.48 13.85 15.15
C GLU A 154 13.93 15.01 14.31
N ALA A 155 13.58 14.77 13.05
CA ALA A 155 12.95 15.78 12.19
C ALA A 155 11.50 16.06 12.62
N GLY A 156 10.83 15.14 13.34
CA GLY A 156 9.48 15.32 13.87
C GLY A 156 8.42 14.39 13.29
N PHE A 157 8.79 13.36 12.50
CA PHE A 157 7.83 12.32 12.10
C PHE A 157 7.39 11.52 13.31
N THR A 158 6.08 11.39 13.51
CA THR A 158 5.43 10.63 14.59
C THR A 158 4.51 9.53 14.08
N ASN A 159 4.64 9.21 12.79
CA ASN A 159 3.93 8.12 12.15
C ASN A 159 4.86 7.49 11.10
N ILE A 160 5.66 6.52 11.55
CA ILE A 160 6.65 5.83 10.73
C ILE A 160 6.23 4.38 10.57
N ASN A 161 6.17 3.94 9.32
CA ASN A 161 6.06 2.54 8.96
C ASN A 161 7.42 1.95 8.61
N ILE A 162 7.64 0.70 8.98
CA ILE A 162 8.80 -0.09 8.56
C ILE A 162 8.30 -1.30 7.78
N ASP A 163 8.79 -1.46 6.54
CA ASP A 163 8.48 -2.63 5.73
C ASP A 163 9.45 -3.76 6.03
N LEU A 164 8.92 -4.95 6.31
CA LEU A 164 9.65 -6.19 6.54
C LEU A 164 9.20 -7.27 5.56
N MET A 165 10.13 -8.12 5.17
CA MET A 165 9.90 -9.23 4.26
C MET A 165 10.27 -10.55 4.92
N SER A 166 9.34 -11.50 4.95
CA SER A 166 9.57 -12.89 5.33
C SER A 166 9.81 -13.76 4.10
N ALA A 167 10.15 -15.02 4.33
CA ALA A 167 10.41 -16.02 3.30
C ALA A 167 11.51 -15.60 2.29
N ILE A 168 12.49 -14.81 2.73
CA ILE A 168 13.68 -14.47 1.95
C ILE A 168 14.48 -15.77 1.72
N PRO A 169 15.11 -15.97 0.55
CA PRO A 169 15.97 -17.14 0.33
C PRO A 169 16.97 -17.35 1.47
N GLU A 170 17.11 -18.58 1.93
CA GLU A 170 17.96 -18.99 3.07
C GLU A 170 17.54 -18.44 4.45
N GLN A 171 16.39 -17.74 4.55
CA GLN A 171 15.89 -17.25 5.84
C GLN A 171 15.29 -18.40 6.66
N THR A 172 15.70 -18.51 7.92
CA THR A 172 15.10 -19.45 8.87
C THR A 172 13.95 -18.79 9.65
N TYR A 173 13.13 -19.62 10.31
CA TYR A 173 12.11 -19.11 11.23
C TYR A 173 12.72 -18.26 12.35
N GLU A 174 13.85 -18.68 12.90
CA GLU A 174 14.58 -17.98 13.97
C GLU A 174 15.11 -16.61 13.47
N ASP A 175 15.55 -16.54 12.22
CA ASP A 175 15.93 -15.26 11.57
C ASP A 175 14.73 -14.31 11.52
N TRP A 176 13.55 -14.82 11.09
CA TRP A 176 12.34 -14.02 11.00
C TRP A 176 11.85 -13.54 12.38
N GLU A 177 11.78 -14.42 13.38
CA GLU A 177 11.43 -14.03 14.75
C GLU A 177 12.37 -12.94 15.27
N LYS A 178 13.68 -13.10 15.07
CA LYS A 178 14.67 -12.10 15.44
C LYS A 178 14.44 -10.77 14.71
N ASN A 179 14.14 -10.80 13.41
CA ASN A 179 13.87 -9.60 12.61
C ASN A 179 12.67 -8.83 13.17
N LEU A 180 11.56 -9.51 13.47
CA LEU A 180 10.38 -8.91 14.06
C LEU A 180 10.68 -8.23 15.39
N ARG A 181 11.34 -8.94 16.31
CA ARG A 181 11.70 -8.41 17.64
C ARG A 181 12.62 -7.20 17.53
N THR A 182 13.67 -7.30 16.70
CA THR A 182 14.64 -6.21 16.49
C THR A 182 13.96 -4.94 15.99
N VAL A 183 13.00 -5.05 15.05
CA VAL A 183 12.30 -3.89 14.52
C VAL A 183 11.22 -3.39 15.48
N ALA A 184 10.51 -4.29 16.17
CA ALA A 184 9.50 -3.89 17.15
C ALA A 184 10.10 -3.14 18.35
N GLU A 185 11.35 -3.43 18.73
CA GLU A 185 12.09 -2.72 19.78
C GLU A 185 12.38 -1.25 19.43
N LEU A 186 12.45 -0.90 18.13
CA LEU A 186 12.52 0.50 17.69
C LEU A 186 11.21 1.26 17.95
N SER A 187 10.13 0.51 18.21
CA SER A 187 8.82 1.07 18.57
C SER A 187 8.17 1.99 17.50
N PRO A 188 8.26 1.67 16.21
CA PRO A 188 7.55 2.45 15.19
C PRO A 188 6.03 2.43 15.43
N GLU A 189 5.27 3.23 14.69
CA GLU A 189 3.81 3.25 14.78
C GLU A 189 3.17 2.12 13.97
N HIS A 190 3.87 1.65 12.94
CA HIS A 190 3.33 0.71 11.97
C HIS A 190 4.43 -0.23 11.45
N ILE A 191 4.10 -1.47 11.18
CA ILE A 191 4.96 -2.46 10.55
C ILE A 191 4.16 -3.15 9.44
N SER A 192 4.68 -3.10 8.20
CA SER A 192 4.22 -3.95 7.10
C SER A 192 5.10 -5.21 7.08
N ALA A 193 4.50 -6.39 7.26
CA ALA A 193 5.21 -7.66 7.25
C ALA A 193 4.56 -8.59 6.24
N TYR A 194 5.24 -8.86 5.15
CA TYR A 194 4.73 -9.65 4.03
C TYR A 194 5.75 -10.67 3.54
N SER A 195 5.26 -11.81 3.04
CA SER A 195 6.11 -12.84 2.44
C SER A 195 6.63 -12.40 1.07
N LEU A 196 7.86 -12.79 0.76
CA LEU A 196 8.41 -12.66 -0.58
C LEU A 196 7.56 -13.45 -1.57
N ILE A 197 7.15 -12.79 -2.64
CA ILE A 197 6.57 -13.43 -3.82
C ILE A 197 7.58 -13.29 -4.96
N VAL A 198 7.87 -14.41 -5.62
CA VAL A 198 8.79 -14.43 -6.76
C VAL A 198 7.98 -14.20 -8.03
N GLU A 199 8.02 -12.98 -8.54
CA GLU A 199 7.26 -12.55 -9.70
C GLU A 199 8.01 -12.80 -11.01
N GLU A 200 7.26 -13.21 -12.05
CA GLU A 200 7.79 -13.40 -13.40
C GLU A 200 8.41 -12.09 -13.94
N GLY A 201 9.57 -12.20 -14.61
CA GLY A 201 10.30 -11.06 -15.14
C GLY A 201 11.23 -10.36 -14.15
N THR A 202 11.29 -10.82 -12.89
CA THR A 202 12.28 -10.36 -11.92
C THR A 202 13.57 -11.18 -12.00
N PRO A 203 14.74 -10.64 -11.59
CA PRO A 203 15.96 -11.44 -11.46
C PRO A 203 15.80 -12.67 -10.57
N PHE A 204 14.94 -12.63 -9.56
CA PHE A 204 14.66 -13.78 -8.69
C PHE A 204 13.95 -14.91 -9.42
N TRP A 205 13.04 -14.61 -10.34
CA TRP A 205 12.36 -15.62 -11.16
C TRP A 205 13.33 -16.46 -12.02
N GLU A 206 14.44 -15.86 -12.41
CA GLU A 206 15.45 -16.53 -13.25
C GLU A 206 16.47 -17.35 -12.44
N ARG A 207 16.41 -17.33 -11.10
CA ARG A 207 17.36 -17.98 -10.21
C ARG A 207 16.77 -19.22 -9.57
N ASP A 208 17.62 -20.21 -9.29
CA ASP A 208 17.29 -21.33 -8.41
C ASP A 208 17.44 -20.85 -6.95
N LEU A 209 16.31 -20.44 -6.35
CA LEU A 209 16.27 -19.86 -5.00
C LEU A 209 15.98 -20.94 -3.98
N GLN A 210 16.72 -20.92 -2.88
CA GLN A 210 16.45 -21.77 -1.72
C GLN A 210 15.46 -21.06 -0.77
N LEU A 211 14.18 -21.10 -1.12
CA LEU A 211 13.12 -20.55 -0.28
C LEU A 211 12.86 -21.45 0.93
N PRO A 212 12.38 -20.90 2.05
CA PRO A 212 11.82 -21.69 3.13
C PRO A 212 10.71 -22.63 2.62
N ASP A 213 10.55 -23.77 3.28
CA ASP A 213 9.43 -24.66 2.96
C ASP A 213 8.08 -24.08 3.44
N GLU A 214 6.99 -24.62 2.92
CA GLU A 214 5.63 -24.14 3.22
C GLU A 214 5.31 -24.18 4.73
N ASP A 215 5.78 -25.17 5.47
CA ASP A 215 5.58 -25.26 6.92
C ASP A 215 6.32 -24.15 7.67
N THR A 216 7.52 -23.82 7.23
CA THR A 216 8.32 -22.73 7.79
C THR A 216 7.68 -21.38 7.49
N GLU A 217 7.25 -21.14 6.24
CA GLU A 217 6.56 -19.92 5.84
C GLU A 217 5.24 -19.75 6.60
N TYR A 218 4.46 -20.84 6.73
CA TYR A 218 3.26 -20.87 7.54
C TYR A 218 3.52 -20.42 8.98
N ARG A 219 4.55 -20.96 9.64
CA ARG A 219 4.92 -20.58 11.00
C ARG A 219 5.37 -19.12 11.10
N MET A 220 6.17 -18.65 10.14
CA MET A 220 6.58 -17.23 10.08
C MET A 220 5.36 -16.31 10.08
N TYR A 221 4.35 -16.61 9.28
CA TYR A 221 3.13 -15.81 9.22
C TYR A 221 2.29 -15.93 10.51
N GLU A 222 2.03 -17.16 10.99
CA GLU A 222 1.20 -17.43 12.16
C GLU A 222 1.71 -16.73 13.42
N ASP A 223 3.02 -16.76 13.65
CA ASP A 223 3.60 -16.24 14.88
C ASP A 223 3.85 -14.73 14.83
N THR A 224 3.83 -14.11 13.63
CA THR A 224 4.08 -12.67 13.47
C THR A 224 3.12 -11.82 14.31
N ALA A 225 1.81 -12.12 14.28
CA ALA A 225 0.83 -11.36 15.03
C ALA A 225 1.00 -11.48 16.55
N ALA A 226 1.40 -12.66 17.04
CA ALA A 226 1.64 -12.89 18.45
C ALA A 226 2.92 -12.17 18.91
N ILE A 227 4.01 -12.27 18.14
CA ILE A 227 5.29 -11.61 18.44
C ILE A 227 5.12 -10.09 18.46
N LEU A 228 4.53 -9.51 17.43
CA LEU A 228 4.29 -8.06 17.35
C LEU A 228 3.29 -7.58 18.43
N GLY A 229 2.34 -8.46 18.81
CA GLY A 229 1.40 -8.19 19.91
C GLY A 229 2.07 -7.97 21.26
N GLU A 230 3.21 -8.60 21.53
CA GLU A 230 4.03 -8.38 22.75
C GLU A 230 4.56 -6.92 22.84
N TYR A 231 4.68 -6.23 21.69
CA TYR A 231 5.14 -4.84 21.57
C TYR A 231 4.01 -3.83 21.35
N GLY A 232 2.74 -4.29 21.47
CA GLY A 232 1.56 -3.41 21.39
C GLY A 232 1.05 -3.15 19.97
N PHE A 233 1.53 -3.89 18.97
CA PHE A 233 0.94 -3.86 17.64
C PHE A 233 -0.24 -4.81 17.55
N HIS A 234 -1.23 -4.46 16.72
CA HIS A 234 -2.32 -5.36 16.36
C HIS A 234 -2.39 -5.48 14.84
N GLN A 235 -2.67 -6.68 14.37
CA GLN A 235 -2.92 -6.93 12.97
C GLN A 235 -4.29 -6.35 12.60
N TYR A 236 -4.37 -5.48 11.60
CA TYR A 236 -5.63 -4.90 11.15
C TYR A 236 -6.04 -5.36 9.74
N GLU A 237 -5.09 -5.89 8.96
CA GLU A 237 -5.31 -6.58 7.69
C GLU A 237 -4.21 -7.63 7.48
N ILE A 238 -4.23 -8.36 6.37
CA ILE A 238 -3.40 -9.58 6.16
C ILE A 238 -1.90 -9.34 6.42
N SER A 239 -1.35 -8.20 5.97
CA SER A 239 0.09 -7.94 5.98
C SER A 239 0.51 -6.76 6.86
N ASN A 240 -0.43 -6.07 7.49
CA ASN A 240 -0.13 -4.82 8.19
C ASN A 240 -0.51 -4.86 9.67
N TYR A 241 0.41 -4.33 10.48
CA TYR A 241 0.36 -4.29 11.93
C TYR A 241 0.59 -2.85 12.40
N ALA A 242 -0.21 -2.38 13.34
CA ALA A 242 -0.12 -1.01 13.80
C ALA A 242 -0.33 -0.88 15.31
N LYS A 243 0.20 0.17 15.91
CA LYS A 243 -0.27 0.65 17.20
C LYS A 243 -1.69 1.22 17.04
N LYS A 244 -2.49 1.17 18.09
CA LYS A 244 -3.90 1.61 18.04
C LYS A 244 -4.03 3.04 17.50
N GLY A 245 -4.84 3.20 16.43
CA GLY A 245 -5.08 4.47 15.75
C GLY A 245 -3.95 4.92 14.82
N ARG A 246 -3.04 3.99 14.46
CA ARG A 246 -1.94 4.21 13.52
C ARG A 246 -2.02 3.29 12.29
N GLU A 247 -3.18 2.67 12.07
CA GLU A 247 -3.46 1.90 10.87
C GLU A 247 -3.36 2.82 9.64
N CYS A 248 -2.74 2.34 8.56
CA CYS A 248 -2.64 3.09 7.31
C CYS A 248 -4.04 3.32 6.72
N ARG A 249 -4.49 4.58 6.70
CA ARG A 249 -5.84 4.95 6.23
C ARG A 249 -5.99 4.70 4.74
N HIS A 250 -4.94 4.96 3.98
CA HIS A 250 -4.93 4.73 2.54
C HIS A 250 -5.10 3.24 2.18
N ASN A 251 -4.36 2.34 2.85
CA ASN A 251 -4.52 0.90 2.62
C ASN A 251 -5.93 0.43 3.01
N LYS A 252 -6.45 0.92 4.14
CA LYS A 252 -7.83 0.61 4.55
C LYS A 252 -8.85 1.08 3.54
N GLY A 253 -8.65 2.23 2.93
CA GLY A 253 -9.52 2.75 1.89
C GLY A 253 -9.61 1.82 0.68
N TYR A 254 -8.50 1.26 0.22
CA TYR A 254 -8.50 0.25 -0.84
C TYR A 254 -9.33 -0.98 -0.45
N TRP A 255 -9.15 -1.50 0.77
CA TRP A 255 -9.90 -2.67 1.25
C TRP A 255 -11.39 -2.38 1.49
N GLN A 256 -11.75 -1.12 1.69
CA GLN A 256 -13.13 -0.65 1.87
C GLN A 256 -13.77 -0.13 0.58
N ARG A 257 -13.07 -0.23 -0.56
CA ARG A 257 -13.50 0.29 -1.87
C ARG A 257 -13.79 1.78 -1.86
N THR A 258 -13.03 2.55 -1.10
CA THR A 258 -13.06 4.02 -1.22
C THR A 258 -12.62 4.41 -2.63
N ASP A 259 -13.31 5.38 -3.24
CA ASP A 259 -12.86 5.93 -4.53
C ASP A 259 -11.45 6.49 -4.41
N TYR A 260 -10.60 6.17 -5.38
CA TYR A 260 -9.24 6.70 -5.45
C TYR A 260 -8.86 7.09 -6.86
N LEU A 261 -7.98 8.07 -6.97
CA LEU A 261 -7.44 8.59 -8.21
C LEU A 261 -5.93 8.46 -8.20
N GLY A 262 -5.40 7.71 -9.16
CA GLY A 262 -3.98 7.52 -9.37
C GLY A 262 -3.41 8.52 -10.36
N PHE A 263 -2.26 9.09 -10.02
CA PHE A 263 -1.46 9.97 -10.86
C PHE A 263 -0.11 9.34 -11.14
N GLY A 264 0.41 9.61 -12.33
CA GLY A 264 1.72 9.11 -12.73
C GLY A 264 1.66 7.84 -13.58
N LEU A 265 2.84 7.38 -13.94
CA LEU A 265 3.05 6.23 -14.83
C LEU A 265 2.45 4.95 -14.25
N GLY A 266 1.58 4.27 -14.99
CA GLY A 266 0.96 3.01 -14.57
C GLY A 266 -0.01 3.10 -13.39
N ALA A 267 -0.25 4.30 -12.82
CA ALA A 267 -1.10 4.46 -11.66
C ALA A 267 -2.55 4.05 -11.95
N SER A 268 -3.12 3.22 -11.06
CA SER A 268 -4.51 2.78 -11.15
C SER A 268 -5.47 3.71 -10.43
N SER A 269 -6.72 3.69 -10.84
CA SER A 269 -7.82 4.47 -10.27
C SER A 269 -9.10 3.64 -10.17
N LEU A 270 -9.91 3.93 -9.16
CA LEU A 270 -11.30 3.51 -9.06
C LEU A 270 -12.14 4.76 -8.73
N LEU A 271 -12.95 5.22 -9.65
CA LEU A 271 -13.71 6.45 -9.48
C LEU A 271 -15.12 6.30 -10.05
N ASN A 272 -16.15 6.49 -9.22
CA ASN A 272 -17.54 6.41 -9.63
C ASN A 272 -17.85 5.12 -10.42
N HIS A 273 -17.50 3.97 -9.90
CA HIS A 273 -17.69 2.62 -10.50
C HIS A 273 -16.87 2.35 -11.77
N VAL A 274 -15.91 3.21 -12.11
CA VAL A 274 -15.01 3.00 -13.25
C VAL A 274 -13.59 2.74 -12.75
N ARG A 275 -13.02 1.61 -13.16
CA ARG A 275 -11.60 1.30 -12.96
C ARG A 275 -10.82 1.64 -14.21
N PHE A 276 -9.65 2.20 -14.05
CA PHE A 276 -8.70 2.43 -15.14
C PHE A 276 -7.28 2.54 -14.60
N SER A 277 -6.30 2.43 -15.48
CA SER A 277 -4.91 2.73 -15.17
C SER A 277 -4.37 3.77 -16.13
N ASN A 278 -3.27 4.41 -15.78
CA ASN A 278 -2.50 5.21 -16.72
C ASN A 278 -1.59 4.31 -17.58
N THR A 279 -1.11 4.81 -18.70
CA THR A 279 -0.11 4.13 -19.52
C THR A 279 1.16 3.82 -18.71
N ASP A 280 1.75 2.66 -18.93
CA ASP A 280 3.06 2.23 -18.40
C ASP A 280 4.22 2.64 -19.30
N ASN A 281 3.93 3.23 -20.45
CA ASN A 281 4.94 3.73 -21.38
C ASN A 281 5.35 5.17 -21.01
N MET A 282 6.60 5.33 -20.56
CA MET A 282 7.14 6.61 -20.10
C MET A 282 7.08 7.71 -21.19
N GLU A 283 7.45 7.40 -22.44
CA GLU A 283 7.45 8.40 -23.51
C GLU A 283 6.04 8.88 -23.87
N GLU A 284 5.09 7.96 -23.84
CA GLU A 284 3.68 8.28 -24.04
C GLU A 284 3.14 9.14 -22.90
N TYR A 285 3.45 8.79 -21.66
CA TYR A 285 3.06 9.56 -20.46
C TYR A 285 3.59 11.00 -20.52
N LEU A 286 4.88 11.17 -20.76
CA LEU A 286 5.51 12.50 -20.84
C LEU A 286 4.90 13.39 -21.92
N ARG A 287 4.52 12.79 -23.04
CA ARG A 287 3.93 13.51 -24.18
C ARG A 287 2.48 13.91 -23.96
N ASN A 288 1.71 13.04 -23.29
CA ASN A 288 0.25 13.13 -23.27
C ASN A 288 -0.36 13.39 -21.88
N SER A 289 0.43 13.58 -20.83
CA SER A 289 -0.06 13.74 -19.45
C SER A 289 -1.08 14.88 -19.25
N ALA A 290 -1.01 15.93 -20.08
CA ALA A 290 -2.00 17.01 -20.08
C ALA A 290 -3.39 16.59 -20.66
N PHE A 291 -3.51 15.38 -21.15
CA PHE A 291 -4.73 14.85 -21.78
C PHE A 291 -5.07 13.49 -21.15
N PRO A 292 -5.75 13.45 -19.98
CA PRO A 292 -6.00 12.22 -19.24
C PRO A 292 -6.63 11.11 -20.09
N GLU A 293 -7.51 11.44 -21.02
CA GLU A 293 -8.13 10.48 -21.92
C GLU A 293 -7.16 9.78 -22.88
N LYS A 294 -5.96 10.36 -23.11
CA LYS A 294 -4.94 9.76 -23.97
C LYS A 294 -4.00 8.82 -23.22
N ILE A 295 -3.86 9.01 -21.91
CA ILE A 295 -3.00 8.16 -21.08
C ILE A 295 -3.75 7.05 -20.37
N ARG A 296 -5.09 7.11 -20.28
CA ARG A 296 -5.91 6.07 -19.65
C ARG A 296 -5.89 4.76 -20.44
N ARG A 297 -5.79 3.65 -19.71
CA ARG A 297 -5.80 2.27 -20.21
C ARG A 297 -6.75 1.44 -19.36
N ASN A 298 -7.12 0.27 -19.89
CA ASN A 298 -7.88 -0.74 -19.16
C ASN A 298 -9.15 -0.15 -18.51
N VAL A 299 -9.87 0.72 -19.24
CA VAL A 299 -11.07 1.38 -18.72
C VAL A 299 -12.20 0.36 -18.65
N GLU A 300 -12.66 0.09 -17.45
CA GLU A 300 -13.68 -0.90 -17.12
C GLU A 300 -14.79 -0.24 -16.31
N ASN A 301 -16.04 -0.39 -16.77
CA ASN A 301 -17.20 -0.02 -15.98
C ASN A 301 -17.60 -1.24 -15.16
N LEU A 302 -17.42 -1.17 -13.85
CA LEU A 302 -17.77 -2.27 -12.96
C LEU A 302 -19.27 -2.50 -12.96
N THR A 303 -19.66 -3.75 -13.14
CA THR A 303 -21.05 -4.16 -12.94
C THR A 303 -21.37 -4.21 -11.45
N ARG A 304 -22.63 -4.33 -11.12
CA ARG A 304 -23.07 -4.50 -9.73
C ARG A 304 -22.49 -5.81 -9.11
N GLU A 305 -22.41 -6.84 -9.91
CA GLU A 305 -21.84 -8.14 -9.54
C GLU A 305 -20.35 -8.01 -9.22
N ASP A 306 -19.59 -7.29 -10.05
CA ASP A 306 -18.17 -6.99 -9.81
C ASP A 306 -17.98 -6.24 -8.49
N GLU A 307 -18.82 -5.23 -8.23
CA GLU A 307 -18.77 -4.45 -6.99
C GLU A 307 -19.10 -5.29 -5.74
N MET A 308 -20.08 -6.20 -5.84
CA MET A 308 -20.41 -7.12 -4.76
C MET A 308 -19.26 -8.08 -4.48
N ALA A 309 -18.64 -8.63 -5.53
CA ALA A 309 -17.48 -9.50 -5.41
C ALA A 309 -16.30 -8.77 -4.75
N GLU A 310 -16.00 -7.56 -5.20
CA GLU A 310 -14.94 -6.72 -4.63
C GLU A 310 -15.20 -6.35 -3.17
N PHE A 311 -16.42 -6.00 -2.82
CA PHE A 311 -16.80 -5.74 -1.44
C PHE A 311 -16.46 -6.92 -0.53
N MET A 312 -16.68 -8.14 -1.03
CA MET A 312 -16.36 -9.35 -0.29
C MET A 312 -14.85 -9.59 -0.23
N PHE A 313 -14.18 -9.73 -1.37
CA PHE A 313 -12.79 -10.18 -1.35
C PHE A 313 -11.80 -9.10 -0.85
N LEU A 314 -12.05 -7.82 -1.09
CA LEU A 314 -11.25 -6.75 -0.51
C LEU A 314 -11.54 -6.59 0.99
N GLY A 315 -12.82 -6.57 1.37
CA GLY A 315 -13.20 -6.42 2.77
C GLY A 315 -12.77 -7.58 3.67
N LEU A 316 -12.67 -8.81 3.13
CA LEU A 316 -12.16 -9.97 3.85
C LEU A 316 -10.65 -9.93 4.10
N ARG A 317 -9.90 -9.02 3.46
CA ARG A 317 -8.50 -8.75 3.81
C ARG A 317 -8.37 -8.10 5.18
N MET A 318 -9.37 -7.33 5.60
CA MET A 318 -9.41 -6.71 6.94
C MET A 318 -9.68 -7.78 8.01
N THR A 319 -8.96 -7.71 9.14
CA THR A 319 -9.19 -8.64 10.27
C THR A 319 -10.59 -8.48 10.87
N GLU A 320 -11.17 -7.29 10.77
CA GLU A 320 -12.56 -7.05 11.15
C GLU A 320 -13.59 -7.59 10.14
N GLY A 321 -13.15 -7.95 8.93
CA GLY A 321 -13.98 -8.51 7.87
C GLY A 321 -15.03 -7.54 7.32
N VAL A 322 -16.09 -8.08 6.72
CA VAL A 322 -17.17 -7.35 6.04
C VAL A 322 -18.42 -7.23 6.91
N SER A 323 -19.10 -6.09 6.85
CA SER A 323 -20.36 -5.85 7.56
C SER A 323 -21.55 -6.35 6.76
N LEU A 324 -22.39 -7.20 7.34
CA LEU A 324 -23.66 -7.62 6.74
C LEU A 324 -24.58 -6.42 6.48
N ARG A 325 -24.67 -5.53 7.46
CA ARG A 325 -25.48 -4.31 7.34
C ARG A 325 -24.89 -3.35 6.30
N GLY A 326 -23.55 -3.20 6.27
CA GLY A 326 -22.89 -2.34 5.27
C GLY A 326 -23.12 -2.83 3.84
N PHE A 327 -23.12 -4.16 3.63
CA PHE A 327 -23.46 -4.74 2.34
C PHE A 327 -24.91 -4.41 1.94
N GLU A 328 -25.86 -4.61 2.85
CA GLU A 328 -27.28 -4.33 2.60
C GLU A 328 -27.54 -2.83 2.35
N GLU A 329 -26.91 -1.95 3.13
CA GLU A 329 -27.02 -0.48 2.94
C GLU A 329 -26.44 -0.03 1.59
N TYR A 330 -25.33 -0.66 1.13
CA TYR A 330 -24.69 -0.29 -0.12
C TYR A 330 -25.41 -0.86 -1.36
N PHE A 331 -25.80 -2.14 -1.28
CA PHE A 331 -26.37 -2.85 -2.42
C PHE A 331 -27.90 -2.98 -2.40
N GLY A 332 -28.57 -2.69 -1.29
CA GLY A 332 -30.02 -2.91 -1.13
C GLY A 332 -30.43 -4.38 -1.14
N GLU A 333 -29.46 -5.29 -0.92
CA GLU A 333 -29.63 -6.75 -0.97
C GLU A 333 -29.06 -7.39 0.28
N ASN A 334 -29.68 -8.43 0.76
CA ASN A 334 -29.11 -9.22 1.85
C ASN A 334 -27.97 -10.10 1.35
N MET A 335 -26.81 -10.03 2.01
CA MET A 335 -25.62 -10.80 1.63
C MET A 335 -25.86 -12.31 1.58
N GLU A 336 -26.67 -12.85 2.49
CA GLU A 336 -27.01 -14.30 2.52
C GLU A 336 -27.83 -14.71 1.29
N ASN A 337 -28.61 -13.81 0.67
CA ASN A 337 -29.35 -14.11 -0.56
C ASN A 337 -28.42 -14.32 -1.76
N ILE A 338 -27.31 -13.60 -1.80
CA ILE A 338 -26.34 -13.64 -2.89
C ILE A 338 -25.29 -14.72 -2.64
N TYR A 339 -24.70 -14.73 -1.44
CA TYR A 339 -23.53 -15.55 -1.11
C TYR A 339 -23.79 -16.66 -0.11
N GLY A 340 -25.05 -16.97 0.21
CA GLY A 340 -25.42 -17.91 1.27
C GLY A 340 -24.74 -19.28 1.16
N GLU A 341 -24.64 -19.87 -0.03
CA GLU A 341 -23.96 -21.16 -0.23
C GLU A 341 -22.44 -21.05 -0.04
N VAL A 342 -21.81 -19.97 -0.53
CA VAL A 342 -20.38 -19.71 -0.35
C VAL A 342 -20.06 -19.51 1.14
N LEU A 343 -20.84 -18.68 1.81
CA LEU A 343 -20.70 -18.42 3.25
C LEU A 343 -20.86 -19.70 4.08
N LYS A 344 -21.87 -20.52 3.77
CA LYS A 344 -22.12 -21.81 4.42
C LYS A 344 -20.96 -22.78 4.19
N LYS A 345 -20.47 -22.88 2.95
CA LYS A 345 -19.30 -23.71 2.59
C LYS A 345 -18.11 -23.36 3.48
N HIS A 346 -17.69 -22.10 3.49
CA HIS A 346 -16.49 -21.69 4.20
C HIS A 346 -16.66 -21.65 5.73
N ARG A 347 -17.85 -21.38 6.25
CA ARG A 347 -18.14 -21.54 7.68
C ARG A 347 -18.03 -23.02 8.11
N ASN A 348 -18.57 -23.95 7.33
CA ASN A 348 -18.45 -25.39 7.62
C ASN A 348 -17.00 -25.90 7.56
N LEU A 349 -16.17 -25.30 6.73
CA LEU A 349 -14.72 -25.59 6.64
C LEU A 349 -13.91 -24.91 7.76
N GLY A 350 -14.54 -24.04 8.57
CA GLY A 350 -13.86 -23.25 9.61
C GLY A 350 -12.92 -22.18 9.06
N LEU A 351 -13.17 -21.70 7.84
CA LEU A 351 -12.38 -20.67 7.15
C LEU A 351 -12.98 -19.26 7.33
N LEU A 352 -14.29 -19.18 7.53
CA LEU A 352 -15.02 -17.96 7.85
C LEU A 352 -15.73 -18.08 9.19
N GLU A 353 -15.79 -16.98 9.92
CA GLU A 353 -16.60 -16.82 11.13
C GLU A 353 -17.53 -15.61 10.99
N GLN A 354 -18.72 -15.73 11.60
CA GLN A 354 -19.68 -14.64 11.69
C GLN A 354 -19.88 -14.26 13.15
N LYS A 355 -19.61 -12.99 13.47
CA LYS A 355 -19.78 -12.46 14.83
C LYS A 355 -20.12 -10.97 14.79
N ASN A 356 -21.02 -10.52 15.67
CA ASN A 356 -21.40 -9.11 15.79
C ASN A 356 -21.84 -8.45 14.47
N GLY A 357 -22.54 -9.18 13.59
CA GLY A 357 -23.01 -8.68 12.30
C GLY A 357 -21.91 -8.49 11.25
N ARG A 358 -20.77 -9.12 11.45
CA ARG A 358 -19.64 -9.12 10.49
C ARG A 358 -19.23 -10.54 10.15
N ILE A 359 -18.67 -10.73 8.96
CA ILE A 359 -18.06 -11.96 8.48
C ILE A 359 -16.58 -11.69 8.25
N PHE A 360 -15.71 -12.53 8.78
CA PHE A 360 -14.25 -12.37 8.66
C PHE A 360 -13.58 -13.74 8.49
N LEU A 361 -12.37 -13.72 7.96
CA LEU A 361 -11.52 -14.88 7.87
C LEU A 361 -11.07 -15.34 9.26
N THR A 362 -11.15 -16.62 9.54
CA THR A 362 -10.45 -17.21 10.68
C THR A 362 -8.93 -17.20 10.43
N ARG A 363 -8.11 -17.47 11.44
CA ARG A 363 -6.66 -17.65 11.23
C ARG A 363 -6.39 -18.67 10.12
N ARG A 364 -7.04 -19.83 10.16
CA ARG A 364 -6.95 -20.83 9.12
C ARG A 364 -7.45 -20.32 7.76
N GLY A 365 -8.47 -19.48 7.74
CA GLY A 365 -9.00 -18.87 6.52
C GLY A 365 -8.03 -17.88 5.86
N ILE A 366 -7.23 -17.16 6.65
CA ILE A 366 -6.24 -16.21 6.13
C ILE A 366 -5.17 -16.92 5.29
N HIS A 367 -4.69 -18.10 5.73
CA HIS A 367 -3.68 -18.85 4.98
C HIS A 367 -4.13 -19.32 3.60
N VAL A 368 -5.43 -19.57 3.44
CA VAL A 368 -6.03 -19.97 2.16
C VAL A 368 -6.94 -18.90 1.60
N SER A 369 -6.67 -17.65 1.98
CA SER A 369 -7.55 -16.50 1.70
C SER A 369 -7.82 -16.32 0.22
N ASN A 370 -6.83 -16.50 -0.66
CA ASN A 370 -7.01 -16.39 -2.11
C ASN A 370 -8.09 -17.38 -2.61
N GLY A 371 -8.08 -18.63 -2.12
CA GLY A 371 -9.10 -19.63 -2.48
C GLY A 371 -10.48 -19.28 -1.91
N VAL A 372 -10.54 -18.76 -0.68
CA VAL A 372 -11.81 -18.30 -0.08
C VAL A 372 -12.36 -17.10 -0.84
N MET A 373 -11.51 -16.12 -1.15
CA MET A 373 -11.89 -14.89 -1.84
C MET A 373 -12.34 -15.14 -3.28
N ALA A 374 -11.70 -16.09 -3.99
CA ALA A 374 -12.06 -16.45 -5.36
C ALA A 374 -13.50 -17.03 -5.48
N ASP A 375 -14.02 -17.67 -4.45
CA ASP A 375 -15.38 -18.20 -4.45
C ASP A 375 -16.47 -17.09 -4.39
N PHE A 376 -16.11 -15.84 -4.10
CA PHE A 376 -17.03 -14.70 -4.11
C PHE A 376 -17.16 -14.03 -5.48
N LEU A 377 -16.43 -14.47 -6.49
CA LEU A 377 -16.63 -14.00 -7.88
C LEU A 377 -17.97 -14.52 -8.39
N LEU A 378 -18.78 -13.63 -8.98
CA LEU A 378 -20.13 -13.90 -9.48
C LEU A 378 -20.14 -14.13 -11.00
#